data_15f73759c918307f0954f2eb6fe8a972
#
_entry.id   15f73759c918307f0954f2eb6fe8a972
#
_cell.length_a   1.000
_cell.length_b   1.000
_cell.length_c   1.000
_cell.angle_alpha   90.00
_cell.angle_beta   90.00
_cell.angle_gamma   90.00
#
_symmetry.space_group_name_H-M   'P 1'
#
loop_
_entity.id
_entity.type
_entity.pdbx_description
1 polymer ?
#
loop_
_entity_poly.entity_id
_entity_poly.type
_entity_poly.pdbx_seq_one_letter_code
_entity_poly.pdbx_strand_id
1 'polypeptide(L)'
;MAGRQYRAGFVGIIVAFAIAFAINGSAFRPARAQPEWRVAPPVCISGPLRTGTGETLCLRKDSYNRDLCTAIEYFAHANHLPPDYLARLVWRESLFRSDAVSPKGARGIAQFMPGTAKLRGVRDSYDALEALGKAATYLDELRDRFGNLGLAAAAYNAGEAGLANFLNSGGLPYETRNYVSAITAHSVEEWRDDPPDTAAPVLDKSKPFVDSCVALAQSRRLKPIPLEQERPWAPWGAQLAEHFQLDAARRLFTANIRKLPSPLNAEKPLIVRQRNADFGRRVRYAARIPRQTREEADAVCTQVRQQGGSCLVFKN
;
A
#
# COMPACT_ATOMS: atom_id res chain seq x y z
N MET A 1 -83.91 31.69 32.21
CA MET A 1 -84.74 31.23 33.30
C MET A 1 -83.83 30.79 34.40
N ALA A 2 -83.53 31.61 35.36
CA ALA A 2 -84.20 31.88 36.61
C ALA A 2 -84.08 30.72 37.62
N GLY A 3 -83.47 30.99 38.72
CA GLY A 3 -83.78 30.69 40.08
C GLY A 3 -82.50 30.35 40.90
N ARG A 4 -81.98 31.31 41.61
CA ARG A 4 -82.21 31.84 42.98
C ARG A 4 -82.02 30.77 44.09
N GLN A 5 -80.90 31.02 44.85
CA GLN A 5 -80.84 31.25 46.33
C GLN A 5 -81.20 30.10 47.27
N TYR A 6 -80.37 29.82 48.27
CA TYR A 6 -80.57 30.28 49.68
C TYR A 6 -79.26 30.11 50.54
N ARG A 7 -79.13 31.05 51.47
CA ARG A 7 -78.09 31.17 52.53
C ARG A 7 -78.50 30.28 53.73
N ALA A 8 -77.50 29.75 54.42
CA ALA A 8 -77.55 29.66 55.89
C ALA A 8 -76.10 29.64 56.45
N GLY A 9 -75.90 30.56 57.36
CA GLY A 9 -74.63 30.68 58.10
C GLY A 9 -74.63 29.80 59.36
N PHE A 10 -73.47 29.37 59.74
CA PHE A 10 -73.20 28.89 61.09
C PHE A 10 -71.90 29.41 61.57
N VAL A 11 -72.00 30.15 62.70
CA VAL A 11 -70.87 30.64 63.48
C VAL A 11 -70.33 29.50 64.32
N GLY A 12 -69.10 29.11 64.09
CA GLY A 12 -68.41 28.09 64.90
C GLY A 12 -67.11 28.66 65.40
N ILE A 13 -67.01 28.82 66.70
CA ILE A 13 -65.81 29.24 67.43
C ILE A 13 -64.78 28.12 67.30
N ILE A 14 -63.63 28.44 66.73
CA ILE A 14 -62.47 27.53 66.71
C ILE A 14 -61.43 28.03 67.65
N VAL A 15 -61.19 27.28 68.71
CA VAL A 15 -60.06 27.42 69.64
C VAL A 15 -58.79 27.07 68.94
N ALA A 16 -57.89 28.00 68.87
CA ALA A 16 -56.56 27.79 68.24
C ALA A 16 -55.62 27.03 69.18
N PHE A 17 -55.35 25.80 68.89
CA PHE A 17 -54.19 25.08 69.48
C PHE A 17 -52.92 25.38 68.62
N ALA A 18 -51.99 26.16 69.16
CA ALA A 18 -50.69 26.35 68.54
C ALA A 18 -49.80 25.13 68.84
N ILE A 19 -49.65 24.26 67.89
CA ILE A 19 -48.62 23.22 67.94
C ILE A 19 -47.37 23.78 67.29
N ALA A 20 -46.35 24.06 68.11
CA ALA A 20 -45.04 24.43 67.61
C ALA A 20 -44.34 23.22 67.01
N PHE A 21 -44.32 23.12 65.68
CA PHE A 21 -43.47 22.18 65.00
C PHE A 21 -42.05 22.77 64.93
N ALA A 22 -41.13 22.18 65.72
CA ALA A 22 -39.73 22.39 65.55
C ALA A 22 -39.27 21.81 64.21
N ILE A 23 -39.12 22.63 63.17
CA ILE A 23 -38.51 22.23 61.89
C ILE A 23 -37.03 22.09 62.12
N ASN A 24 -36.57 20.87 62.36
CA ASN A 24 -35.15 20.51 62.21
C ASN A 24 -34.73 20.79 60.77
N GLY A 25 -34.13 21.95 60.55
CA GLY A 25 -33.53 22.31 59.28
C GLY A 25 -32.31 21.42 58.97
N SER A 26 -32.56 20.23 58.45
CA SER A 26 -31.52 19.45 57.76
C SER A 26 -31.11 20.23 56.52
N ALA A 27 -30.06 21.02 56.64
CA ALA A 27 -29.47 21.68 55.48
C ALA A 27 -29.08 20.59 54.48
N PHE A 28 -29.84 20.49 53.38
CA PHE A 28 -29.45 19.74 52.19
C PHE A 28 -28.10 20.35 51.72
N ARG A 29 -27.00 19.70 52.08
CA ARG A 29 -25.72 20.00 51.44
C ARG A 29 -25.86 19.52 50.01
N PRO A 30 -25.67 20.39 48.98
CA PRO A 30 -25.59 19.94 47.61
C PRO A 30 -24.46 18.91 47.52
N ALA A 31 -24.75 17.74 47.00
CA ALA A 31 -23.75 16.72 46.72
C ALA A 31 -22.63 17.42 45.92
N ARG A 32 -21.42 17.44 46.46
CA ARG A 32 -20.25 17.87 45.71
C ARG A 32 -20.21 17.02 44.48
N ALA A 33 -20.40 17.62 43.30
CA ALA A 33 -20.15 16.95 42.04
C ALA A 33 -18.73 16.34 42.11
N GLN A 34 -18.66 15.02 42.06
CA GLN A 34 -17.37 14.35 41.99
C GLN A 34 -16.67 14.90 40.73
N PRO A 35 -15.38 15.23 40.77
CA PRO A 35 -14.69 15.65 39.59
C PRO A 35 -14.82 14.51 38.58
N GLU A 36 -15.53 14.75 37.48
CA GLU A 36 -15.47 13.88 36.32
C GLU A 36 -13.99 13.72 35.99
N TRP A 37 -13.46 12.53 36.15
CA TRP A 37 -12.12 12.17 35.69
C TRP A 37 -12.12 12.38 34.18
N ARG A 38 -11.73 13.57 33.77
CA ARG A 38 -11.46 13.83 32.34
C ARG A 38 -10.30 12.93 31.98
N VAL A 39 -10.61 11.83 31.35
CA VAL A 39 -9.57 11.01 30.70
C VAL A 39 -8.80 11.98 29.81
N ALA A 40 -7.51 12.16 30.09
CA ALA A 40 -6.69 13.03 29.28
C ALA A 40 -6.82 12.58 27.81
N PRO A 41 -6.97 13.50 26.85
CA PRO A 41 -7.09 13.13 25.46
C PRO A 41 -5.88 12.27 25.07
N PRO A 42 -6.08 11.21 24.30
CA PRO A 42 -4.99 10.30 23.92
C PRO A 42 -3.88 11.09 23.21
N VAL A 43 -2.64 10.87 23.65
CA VAL A 43 -1.47 11.56 23.10
C VAL A 43 -1.13 10.95 21.73
N CYS A 44 -1.06 11.79 20.69
CA CYS A 44 -0.58 11.37 19.38
C CYS A 44 0.96 11.21 19.44
N ILE A 45 1.46 10.07 18.95
CA ILE A 45 2.90 9.87 18.69
C ILE A 45 3.30 10.40 17.32
N SER A 46 2.32 10.62 16.42
CA SER A 46 2.43 11.36 15.16
C SER A 46 1.11 12.08 14.91
N GLY A 47 1.15 13.33 14.51
CA GLY A 47 -0.02 14.22 14.44
C GLY A 47 -0.22 15.03 15.74
N PRO A 48 -1.38 15.66 15.94
CA PRO A 48 -2.62 15.57 15.14
C PRO A 48 -2.51 16.30 13.79
N LEU A 49 -3.04 15.68 12.75
CA LEU A 49 -3.15 16.26 11.42
C LEU A 49 -4.64 16.44 11.06
N ARG A 50 -5.06 17.68 10.81
CA ARG A 50 -6.42 17.94 10.29
C ARG A 50 -6.48 17.64 8.81
N THR A 51 -7.45 16.82 8.43
CA THR A 51 -7.74 16.49 7.03
C THR A 51 -8.57 17.57 6.35
N GLY A 52 -8.61 17.59 5.04
CA GLY A 52 -9.49 18.47 4.27
C GLY A 52 -10.99 18.21 4.50
N THR A 53 -11.36 17.01 4.99
CA THR A 53 -12.73 16.63 5.37
C THR A 53 -13.11 17.06 6.79
N GLY A 54 -12.17 17.67 7.55
CA GLY A 54 -12.37 18.10 8.92
C GLY A 54 -12.09 17.02 9.99
N GLU A 55 -11.80 15.80 9.59
CA GLU A 55 -11.34 14.74 10.49
C GLU A 55 -9.93 15.02 11.01
N THR A 56 -9.57 14.38 12.12
CA THR A 56 -8.23 14.52 12.69
C THR A 56 -7.53 13.16 12.71
N LEU A 57 -6.47 13.03 11.94
CA LEU A 57 -5.58 11.87 12.00
C LEU A 57 -4.63 12.02 13.18
N CYS A 58 -4.52 10.98 13.97
CA CYS A 58 -3.66 10.90 15.15
C CYS A 58 -3.21 9.46 15.32
N LEU A 59 -1.92 9.20 15.20
CA LEU A 59 -1.37 7.88 15.49
C LEU A 59 -1.10 7.81 17.00
N ARG A 60 -1.74 6.86 17.67
CA ARG A 60 -1.62 6.59 19.11
C ARG A 60 -0.88 5.29 19.32
N LYS A 61 -0.17 5.18 20.42
CA LYS A 61 0.62 3.99 20.73
C LYS A 61 -0.24 2.72 20.79
N ASP A 62 -1.38 2.80 21.46
CA ASP A 62 -2.23 1.63 21.74
C ASP A 62 -3.06 1.18 20.53
N SER A 63 -3.31 2.05 19.56
CA SER A 63 -4.07 1.79 18.34
C SER A 63 -3.26 1.99 17.06
N TYR A 64 -1.93 1.98 17.17
CA TYR A 64 -1.01 2.35 16.08
C TYR A 64 -1.35 1.72 14.73
N ASN A 65 -1.54 0.40 14.68
CA ASN A 65 -1.81 -0.28 13.42
C ASN A 65 -3.13 0.17 12.77
N ARG A 66 -4.18 0.37 13.56
CA ARG A 66 -5.47 0.83 13.05
C ARG A 66 -5.41 2.29 12.62
N ASP A 67 -4.83 3.14 13.45
CA ASP A 67 -4.67 4.57 13.15
C ASP A 67 -3.83 4.77 11.88
N LEU A 68 -2.75 3.99 11.73
CA LEU A 68 -1.90 4.01 10.55
C LEU A 68 -2.65 3.53 9.30
N CYS A 69 -3.40 2.42 9.38
CA CYS A 69 -4.16 1.91 8.24
C CYS A 69 -5.25 2.88 7.80
N THR A 70 -5.91 3.56 8.76
CA THR A 70 -6.84 4.66 8.44
C THR A 70 -6.12 5.83 7.75
N ALA A 71 -4.92 6.18 8.20
CA ALA A 71 -4.12 7.22 7.56
C ALA A 71 -3.67 6.82 6.14
N ILE A 72 -3.29 5.56 5.93
CA ILE A 72 -2.94 5.03 4.60
C ILE A 72 -4.14 5.16 3.64
N GLU A 73 -5.34 4.75 4.09
CA GLU A 73 -6.56 4.87 3.29
C GLU A 73 -6.85 6.34 2.93
N TYR A 74 -6.79 7.24 3.92
CA TYR A 74 -6.98 8.66 3.71
C TYR A 74 -5.99 9.25 2.69
N PHE A 75 -4.68 9.05 2.88
CA PHE A 75 -3.67 9.61 1.98
C PHE A 75 -3.70 8.97 0.59
N ALA A 76 -4.06 7.70 0.48
CA ALA A 76 -4.26 7.05 -0.79
C ALA A 76 -5.38 7.75 -1.58
N HIS A 77 -6.55 7.92 -0.98
CA HIS A 77 -7.67 8.61 -1.64
C HIS A 77 -7.36 10.07 -1.96
N ALA A 78 -6.72 10.79 -1.03
CA ALA A 78 -6.34 12.19 -1.22
C ALA A 78 -5.33 12.42 -2.38
N ASN A 79 -4.61 11.37 -2.79
CA ASN A 79 -3.63 11.40 -3.89
C ASN A 79 -4.00 10.44 -5.04
N HIS A 80 -5.28 10.06 -5.19
CA HIS A 80 -5.80 9.21 -6.27
C HIS A 80 -5.05 7.88 -6.43
N LEU A 81 -4.57 7.32 -5.32
CA LEU A 81 -3.90 6.02 -5.26
C LEU A 81 -4.85 4.96 -4.73
N PRO A 82 -4.79 3.71 -5.22
CA PRO A 82 -5.46 2.60 -4.55
C PRO A 82 -4.89 2.38 -3.15
N PRO A 83 -5.71 2.27 -2.10
CA PRO A 83 -5.23 2.03 -0.73
C PRO A 83 -4.36 0.78 -0.60
N ASP A 84 -4.72 -0.31 -1.26
CA ASP A 84 -3.94 -1.56 -1.27
C ASP A 84 -2.55 -1.38 -1.87
N TYR A 85 -2.41 -0.57 -2.91
CA TYR A 85 -1.13 -0.23 -3.51
C TYR A 85 -0.24 0.53 -2.53
N LEU A 86 -0.75 1.60 -1.90
CA LEU A 86 0.02 2.39 -0.95
C LEU A 86 0.40 1.55 0.29
N ALA A 87 -0.52 0.73 0.81
CA ALA A 87 -0.24 -0.15 1.93
C ALA A 87 0.87 -1.16 1.62
N ARG A 88 0.84 -1.79 0.44
CA ARG A 88 1.89 -2.73 0.01
C ARG A 88 3.25 -2.06 -0.15
N LEU A 89 3.26 -0.85 -0.70
CA LEU A 89 4.47 -0.06 -0.86
C LEU A 89 5.09 0.28 0.51
N VAL A 90 4.33 0.89 1.41
CA VAL A 90 4.80 1.28 2.75
C VAL A 90 5.19 0.05 3.58
N TRP A 91 4.44 -1.05 3.44
CA TRP A 91 4.82 -2.33 4.04
C TRP A 91 6.16 -2.83 3.53
N ARG A 92 6.42 -2.73 2.23
CA ARG A 92 7.69 -3.14 1.63
C ARG A 92 8.85 -2.27 2.08
N GLU A 93 8.63 -0.98 2.31
CA GLU A 93 9.64 -0.05 2.78
C GLU A 93 10.09 -0.32 4.22
N SER A 94 9.15 -0.46 5.15
CA SER A 94 9.47 -0.42 6.57
C SER A 94 8.80 -1.49 7.44
N LEU A 95 7.92 -2.34 6.90
CA LEU A 95 6.98 -3.15 7.69
C LEU A 95 6.10 -2.27 8.61
N PHE A 96 5.72 -1.10 8.14
CA PHE A 96 4.98 -0.08 8.88
C PHE A 96 5.69 0.48 10.12
N ARG A 97 7.02 0.41 10.18
CA ARG A 97 7.80 0.96 11.30
C ARG A 97 8.23 2.39 11.00
N SER A 98 7.79 3.32 11.87
CA SER A 98 8.17 4.73 11.78
C SER A 98 9.63 5.00 12.16
N ASP A 99 10.25 4.09 12.91
CA ASP A 99 11.64 4.17 13.38
C ASP A 99 12.66 3.46 12.46
N ALA A 100 12.21 2.92 11.34
CA ALA A 100 13.06 2.13 10.46
C ALA A 100 14.21 2.95 9.85
N VAL A 101 15.41 2.37 9.83
CA VAL A 101 16.58 2.90 9.11
C VAL A 101 17.18 1.78 8.27
N SER A 102 17.37 2.04 6.98
CA SER A 102 17.99 1.06 6.09
C SER A 102 19.52 1.14 6.16
N PRO A 103 20.26 0.10 5.72
CA PRO A 103 21.72 0.15 5.62
C PRO A 103 22.25 1.28 4.71
N LYS A 104 21.42 1.74 3.76
CA LYS A 104 21.75 2.85 2.86
C LYS A 104 21.37 4.22 3.46
N GLY A 105 20.80 4.28 4.66
CA GLY A 105 20.41 5.51 5.36
C GLY A 105 19.03 6.05 5.01
N ALA A 106 18.16 5.29 4.35
CA ALA A 106 16.76 5.64 4.20
C ALA A 106 16.04 5.56 5.56
N ARG A 107 15.08 6.45 5.81
CA ARG A 107 14.51 6.70 7.15
C ARG A 107 12.99 6.68 7.18
N GLY A 108 12.47 6.19 8.32
CA GLY A 108 11.06 6.26 8.68
C GLY A 108 10.18 5.28 7.92
N ILE A 109 8.88 5.47 8.06
CA ILE A 109 7.86 4.56 7.51
C ILE A 109 7.90 4.45 5.99
N ALA A 110 8.22 5.55 5.31
CA ALA A 110 8.25 5.67 3.84
C ALA A 110 9.67 5.57 3.26
N GLN A 111 10.68 5.31 4.09
CA GLN A 111 12.08 5.11 3.73
C GLN A 111 12.65 6.21 2.81
N PHE A 112 12.38 7.46 3.14
CA PHE A 112 13.01 8.57 2.41
C PHE A 112 14.52 8.61 2.63
N MET A 113 15.29 8.69 1.54
CA MET A 113 16.67 9.12 1.62
C MET A 113 16.74 10.59 2.06
N PRO A 114 17.73 11.02 2.88
CA PRO A 114 17.80 12.40 3.40
C PRO A 114 17.72 13.48 2.32
N GLY A 115 18.36 13.25 1.16
CA GLY A 115 18.29 14.16 0.02
C GLY A 115 16.87 14.26 -0.57
N THR A 116 16.22 13.11 -0.75
CA THR A 116 14.84 13.06 -1.25
C THR A 116 13.86 13.67 -0.25
N ALA A 117 14.01 13.40 1.05
CA ALA A 117 13.21 14.00 2.11
C ALA A 117 13.26 15.54 2.03
N LYS A 118 14.46 16.11 1.91
CA LYS A 118 14.65 17.56 1.76
C LYS A 118 13.95 18.10 0.50
N LEU A 119 14.12 17.44 -0.63
CA LEU A 119 13.50 17.85 -1.91
C LEU A 119 11.95 17.78 -1.84
N ARG A 120 11.41 16.82 -1.12
CA ARG A 120 9.95 16.61 -0.95
C ARG A 120 9.36 17.40 0.23
N GLY A 121 10.17 18.18 0.94
CA GLY A 121 9.72 18.99 2.07
C GLY A 121 9.26 18.14 3.26
N VAL A 122 9.89 16.98 3.48
CA VAL A 122 9.73 16.17 4.70
C VAL A 122 10.61 16.78 5.78
N ARG A 123 10.02 17.29 6.84
CA ARG A 123 10.74 17.92 7.97
C ARG A 123 11.29 16.87 8.91
N ASP A 124 10.47 15.86 9.20
CA ASP A 124 10.85 14.70 10.02
C ASP A 124 10.41 13.40 9.33
N SER A 125 11.40 12.64 8.85
CA SER A 125 11.13 11.32 8.23
C SER A 125 10.62 10.27 9.22
N TYR A 126 10.74 10.52 10.52
CA TYR A 126 10.22 9.63 11.57
C TYR A 126 8.80 10.00 12.01
N ASP A 127 8.30 11.18 11.67
CA ASP A 127 6.87 11.49 11.78
C ASP A 127 6.10 10.71 10.71
N ALA A 128 5.38 9.67 11.16
CA ALA A 128 4.74 8.74 10.25
C ALA A 128 3.64 9.37 9.39
N LEU A 129 2.86 10.32 9.91
CA LEU A 129 1.81 11.00 9.14
C LEU A 129 2.41 11.94 8.11
N GLU A 130 3.44 12.72 8.49
CA GLU A 130 4.12 13.60 7.55
C GLU A 130 4.78 12.80 6.41
N ALA A 131 5.58 11.79 6.77
CA ALA A 131 6.27 10.95 5.79
C ALA A 131 5.30 10.20 4.87
N LEU A 132 4.21 9.65 5.40
CA LEU A 132 3.19 8.94 4.62
C LEU A 132 2.47 9.88 3.65
N GLY A 133 2.05 11.06 4.11
CA GLY A 133 1.40 12.06 3.25
C GLY A 133 2.31 12.51 2.11
N LYS A 134 3.59 12.79 2.39
CA LYS A 134 4.58 13.16 1.38
C LYS A 134 4.91 12.03 0.41
N ALA A 135 4.93 10.78 0.90
CA ALA A 135 5.12 9.61 0.04
C ALA A 135 3.95 9.42 -0.93
N ALA A 136 2.71 9.57 -0.47
CA ALA A 136 1.54 9.48 -1.32
C ALA A 136 1.53 10.58 -2.40
N THR A 137 1.82 11.84 -2.03
CA THR A 137 1.94 12.94 -3.01
C THR A 137 3.06 12.67 -4.02
N TYR A 138 4.21 12.17 -3.56
CA TYR A 138 5.32 11.86 -4.47
C TYR A 138 4.97 10.74 -5.45
N LEU A 139 4.26 9.71 -5.00
CA LEU A 139 3.79 8.61 -5.86
C LEU A 139 2.78 9.08 -6.91
N ASP A 140 1.90 10.02 -6.56
CA ASP A 140 0.96 10.65 -7.48
C ASP A 140 1.71 11.43 -8.58
N GLU A 141 2.68 12.27 -8.19
CA GLU A 141 3.56 12.99 -9.13
C GLU A 141 4.35 12.04 -10.04
N LEU A 142 4.88 10.93 -9.48
CA LEU A 142 5.59 9.93 -10.26
C LEU A 142 4.66 9.19 -11.25
N ARG A 143 3.42 8.90 -10.84
CA ARG A 143 2.41 8.33 -11.73
C ARG A 143 2.12 9.27 -12.91
N ASP A 144 1.92 10.54 -12.63
CA ASP A 144 1.63 11.55 -13.66
C ASP A 144 2.82 11.71 -14.61
N ARG A 145 4.04 11.68 -14.08
CA ARG A 145 5.26 11.79 -14.88
C ARG A 145 5.56 10.58 -15.76
N PHE A 146 5.33 9.37 -15.25
CA PHE A 146 5.72 8.12 -15.93
C PHE A 146 4.54 7.33 -16.48
N GLY A 147 3.31 7.80 -16.29
CA GLY A 147 2.10 7.31 -16.93
C GLY A 147 1.36 6.20 -16.20
N ASN A 148 1.96 5.53 -15.21
CA ASN A 148 1.27 4.49 -14.45
C ASN A 148 1.91 4.19 -13.09
N LEU A 149 1.18 3.47 -12.22
CA LEU A 149 1.61 3.18 -10.85
C LEU A 149 2.75 2.17 -10.74
N GLY A 150 2.91 1.27 -11.68
CA GLY A 150 4.05 0.35 -11.66
C GLY A 150 5.37 1.04 -11.96
N LEU A 151 5.37 1.96 -12.91
CA LEU A 151 6.53 2.80 -13.20
C LEU A 151 6.78 3.81 -12.07
N ALA A 152 5.71 4.33 -11.43
CA ALA A 152 5.85 5.16 -10.23
C ALA A 152 6.55 4.40 -9.09
N ALA A 153 6.16 3.15 -8.82
CA ALA A 153 6.84 2.31 -7.83
C ALA A 153 8.32 2.07 -8.19
N ALA A 154 8.62 1.83 -9.48
CA ALA A 154 9.99 1.67 -9.93
C ALA A 154 10.83 2.94 -9.73
N ALA A 155 10.26 4.12 -10.05
CA ALA A 155 10.92 5.41 -9.84
C ALA A 155 11.10 5.74 -8.35
N TYR A 156 10.14 5.38 -7.51
CA TYR A 156 10.24 5.56 -6.05
C TYR A 156 11.44 4.80 -5.48
N ASN A 157 11.63 3.55 -5.90
CA ASN A 157 12.71 2.68 -5.42
C ASN A 157 14.07 2.96 -6.07
N ALA A 158 14.14 3.08 -7.40
CA ALA A 158 15.40 3.26 -8.15
C ALA A 158 15.80 4.72 -8.35
N GLY A 159 14.94 5.66 -7.97
CA GLY A 159 15.03 7.06 -8.35
C GLY A 159 14.57 7.32 -9.80
N GLU A 160 14.14 8.56 -10.06
CA GLU A 160 13.62 8.97 -11.37
C GLU A 160 14.64 8.76 -12.51
N ALA A 161 15.93 9.05 -12.25
CA ALA A 161 16.98 8.80 -13.22
C ALA A 161 17.20 7.30 -13.50
N GLY A 162 17.08 6.44 -12.49
CA GLY A 162 17.17 4.99 -12.64
C GLY A 162 16.03 4.43 -13.51
N LEU A 163 14.81 4.91 -13.31
CA LEU A 163 13.67 4.55 -14.16
C LEU A 163 13.84 5.10 -15.59
N ALA A 164 14.24 6.35 -15.75
CA ALA A 164 14.48 6.94 -17.08
C ALA A 164 15.52 6.12 -17.87
N ASN A 165 16.56 5.66 -17.19
CA ASN A 165 17.56 4.77 -17.79
C ASN A 165 16.97 3.43 -18.24
N PHE A 166 16.09 2.83 -17.40
CA PHE A 166 15.37 1.61 -17.76
C PHE A 166 14.49 1.81 -19.00
N LEU A 167 13.73 2.90 -19.07
CA LEU A 167 12.87 3.18 -20.22
C LEU A 167 13.67 3.35 -21.52
N ASN A 168 14.89 3.88 -21.44
CA ASN A 168 15.76 4.09 -22.60
C ASN A 168 16.58 2.84 -22.99
N SER A 169 17.15 2.12 -22.02
CA SER A 169 18.15 1.07 -22.26
C SER A 169 17.73 -0.33 -21.76
N GLY A 170 16.66 -0.42 -20.96
CA GLY A 170 16.19 -1.69 -20.36
C GLY A 170 16.92 -2.10 -19.08
N GLY A 171 17.95 -1.37 -18.66
CA GLY A 171 18.72 -1.69 -17.45
C GLY A 171 18.00 -1.21 -16.19
N LEU A 172 17.60 -2.15 -15.31
CA LEU A 172 17.03 -1.83 -13.99
C LEU A 172 17.54 -2.86 -12.98
N PRO A 173 17.90 -2.44 -11.74
CA PRO A 173 18.33 -3.36 -10.70
C PRO A 173 17.27 -4.43 -10.39
N TYR A 174 17.73 -5.64 -10.08
CA TYR A 174 16.88 -6.75 -9.66
C TYR A 174 16.02 -6.40 -8.44
N GLU A 175 16.60 -5.69 -7.48
CA GLU A 175 15.91 -5.18 -6.30
C GLU A 175 14.65 -4.39 -6.69
N THR A 176 14.77 -3.48 -7.65
CA THR A 176 13.65 -2.65 -8.11
C THR A 176 12.60 -3.46 -8.88
N ARG A 177 13.01 -4.43 -9.70
CA ARG A 177 12.09 -5.34 -10.40
C ARG A 177 11.24 -6.14 -9.41
N ASN A 178 11.89 -6.73 -8.40
CA ASN A 178 11.20 -7.43 -7.32
C ASN A 178 10.30 -6.51 -6.49
N TYR A 179 10.73 -5.27 -6.27
CA TYR A 179 9.95 -4.27 -5.56
C TYR A 179 8.63 -3.99 -6.28
N VAL A 180 8.68 -3.71 -7.58
CA VAL A 180 7.47 -3.47 -8.39
C VAL A 180 6.56 -4.69 -8.36
N SER A 181 7.10 -5.88 -8.61
CA SER A 181 6.31 -7.12 -8.63
C SER A 181 5.69 -7.45 -7.27
N ALA A 182 6.41 -7.17 -6.17
CA ALA A 182 5.90 -7.39 -4.81
C ALA A 182 4.72 -6.47 -4.45
N ILE A 183 4.67 -5.27 -5.01
CA ILE A 183 3.59 -4.31 -4.76
C ILE A 183 2.42 -4.54 -5.70
N THR A 184 2.69 -4.73 -7.00
CA THR A 184 1.68 -4.69 -8.05
C THR A 184 1.25 -6.07 -8.55
N ALA A 185 1.99 -7.14 -8.21
CA ALA A 185 1.89 -8.49 -8.80
C ALA A 185 2.21 -8.55 -10.30
N HIS A 186 2.76 -7.48 -10.86
CA HIS A 186 3.13 -7.38 -12.28
C HIS A 186 4.59 -6.98 -12.42
N SER A 187 5.24 -7.39 -13.51
CA SER A 187 6.62 -7.00 -13.79
C SER A 187 6.70 -5.54 -14.25
N VAL A 188 7.84 -4.90 -14.03
CA VAL A 188 8.07 -3.54 -14.52
C VAL A 188 8.05 -3.47 -16.05
N GLU A 189 8.39 -4.56 -16.73
CA GLU A 189 8.30 -4.68 -18.19
C GLU A 189 6.84 -4.63 -18.67
N GLU A 190 5.93 -5.29 -17.95
CA GLU A 190 4.50 -5.20 -18.27
C GLU A 190 3.99 -3.79 -18.08
N TRP A 191 4.33 -3.15 -16.98
CA TRP A 191 3.97 -1.76 -16.73
C TRP A 191 4.50 -0.80 -17.79
N ARG A 192 5.63 -1.11 -18.42
CA ARG A 192 6.19 -0.32 -19.52
C ARG A 192 5.51 -0.61 -20.85
N ASP A 193 5.23 -1.88 -21.17
CA ASP A 193 4.87 -2.32 -22.53
C ASP A 193 3.37 -2.51 -22.74
N ASP A 194 2.65 -2.94 -21.69
CA ASP A 194 1.23 -3.25 -21.70
C ASP A 194 0.69 -3.13 -20.25
N PRO A 195 0.49 -1.90 -19.76
CA PRO A 195 0.11 -1.67 -18.38
C PRO A 195 -1.17 -2.41 -17.98
N PRO A 196 -1.19 -3.11 -16.85
CA PRO A 196 -2.38 -3.79 -16.37
C PRO A 196 -3.43 -2.78 -15.87
N ASP A 197 -4.71 -3.14 -15.98
CA ASP A 197 -5.83 -2.31 -15.52
C ASP A 197 -5.87 -2.14 -13.99
N THR A 198 -5.31 -3.11 -13.26
CA THR A 198 -5.32 -3.11 -11.79
C THR A 198 -3.94 -2.78 -11.24
N ALA A 199 -3.84 -1.72 -10.44
CA ALA A 199 -2.57 -1.25 -9.89
C ALA A 199 -1.93 -2.19 -8.86
N ALA A 200 -2.73 -2.88 -8.07
CA ALA A 200 -2.28 -3.88 -7.10
C ALA A 200 -3.44 -4.81 -6.71
N PRO A 201 -3.15 -6.06 -6.35
CA PRO A 201 -4.17 -6.94 -5.77
C PRO A 201 -4.67 -6.38 -4.43
N VAL A 202 -5.94 -6.56 -4.13
CA VAL A 202 -6.48 -6.26 -2.80
C VAL A 202 -5.78 -7.11 -1.73
N LEU A 203 -5.62 -6.57 -0.53
CA LEU A 203 -4.97 -7.28 0.59
C LEU A 203 -5.77 -8.51 1.02
N ASP A 204 -7.08 -8.37 1.13
CA ASP A 204 -8.03 -9.46 1.45
C ASP A 204 -9.40 -9.13 0.86
N LYS A 205 -9.90 -9.99 -0.04
CA LYS A 205 -11.19 -9.81 -0.73
C LYS A 205 -12.41 -9.91 0.21
N SER A 206 -12.22 -10.51 1.39
CA SER A 206 -13.31 -10.79 2.33
C SER A 206 -13.48 -9.70 3.40
N LYS A 207 -12.62 -8.70 3.45
CA LYS A 207 -12.60 -7.68 4.52
C LYS A 207 -12.49 -6.26 3.95
N PRO A 208 -13.00 -5.26 4.69
CA PRO A 208 -12.69 -3.86 4.41
C PRO A 208 -11.19 -3.60 4.45
N PHE A 209 -10.73 -2.57 3.72
CA PHE A 209 -9.31 -2.25 3.60
C PHE A 209 -8.61 -2.09 4.95
N VAL A 210 -9.17 -1.28 5.87
CA VAL A 210 -8.54 -1.02 7.18
C VAL A 210 -8.30 -2.32 7.95
N ASP A 211 -9.27 -3.23 7.97
CA ASP A 211 -9.14 -4.51 8.69
C ASP A 211 -8.10 -5.44 8.03
N SER A 212 -8.05 -5.44 6.71
CA SER A 212 -7.05 -6.17 5.92
C SER A 212 -5.64 -5.64 6.15
N CYS A 213 -5.50 -4.31 6.18
CA CYS A 213 -4.25 -3.61 6.46
C CYS A 213 -3.79 -3.87 7.90
N VAL A 214 -4.69 -3.86 8.89
CA VAL A 214 -4.37 -4.20 10.29
C VAL A 214 -3.88 -5.64 10.41
N ALA A 215 -4.52 -6.58 9.71
CA ALA A 215 -4.07 -7.97 9.68
C ALA A 215 -2.66 -8.11 9.06
N LEU A 216 -2.38 -7.35 8.00
CA LEU A 216 -1.04 -7.26 7.41
C LEU A 216 -0.03 -6.70 8.44
N ALA A 217 -0.37 -5.60 9.11
CA ALA A 217 0.48 -4.97 10.14
C ALA A 217 0.81 -5.92 11.31
N GLN A 218 -0.15 -6.73 11.74
CA GLN A 218 0.03 -7.71 12.81
C GLN A 218 0.93 -8.88 12.42
N SER A 219 1.00 -9.22 11.13
CA SER A 219 1.80 -10.36 10.67
C SER A 219 3.30 -10.18 10.93
N ARG A 220 3.80 -8.95 10.96
CA ARG A 220 5.20 -8.56 11.19
C ARG A 220 6.22 -9.35 10.36
N ARG A 221 5.79 -9.93 9.26
CA ARG A 221 6.62 -10.75 8.36
C ARG A 221 6.43 -10.24 6.95
N LEU A 222 7.54 -10.04 6.24
CA LEU A 222 7.51 -10.05 4.79
C LEU A 222 7.12 -11.46 4.39
N LYS A 223 5.82 -11.72 4.28
CA LYS A 223 5.42 -12.87 3.48
C LYS A 223 5.95 -12.58 2.09
N PRO A 224 6.63 -13.54 1.41
CA PRO A 224 6.70 -13.47 -0.02
C PRO A 224 5.25 -13.28 -0.45
N ILE A 225 4.93 -12.15 -1.07
CA ILE A 225 3.63 -12.02 -1.74
C ILE A 225 3.68 -13.17 -2.71
N PRO A 226 2.76 -14.14 -2.66
CA PRO A 226 2.71 -15.13 -3.72
C PRO A 226 2.55 -14.29 -4.97
N LEU A 227 3.61 -14.11 -5.71
CA LEU A 227 3.49 -13.78 -7.10
C LEU A 227 2.58 -14.88 -7.60
N GLU A 228 1.35 -14.53 -7.90
CA GLU A 228 0.50 -15.42 -8.65
C GLU A 228 1.43 -15.91 -9.75
N GLN A 229 1.66 -17.23 -9.82
CA GLN A 229 2.76 -17.88 -10.57
C GLN A 229 2.79 -17.56 -12.06
N GLU A 230 2.17 -16.47 -12.46
CA GLU A 230 1.88 -16.17 -13.84
C GLU A 230 3.01 -15.45 -14.58
N ARG A 231 4.00 -14.82 -13.88
CA ARG A 231 5.04 -14.05 -14.59
C ARG A 231 6.36 -14.01 -13.84
N PRO A 232 7.18 -15.03 -13.99
CA PRO A 232 8.45 -15.13 -13.28
C PRO A 232 9.48 -14.20 -13.92
N TRP A 233 9.93 -13.17 -13.19
CA TRP A 233 11.19 -12.55 -13.49
C TRP A 233 12.33 -13.30 -12.79
N ALA A 234 13.45 -13.47 -13.48
CA ALA A 234 14.68 -14.05 -12.92
C ALA A 234 15.90 -13.41 -13.56
N PRO A 235 17.08 -13.41 -12.87
CA PRO A 235 18.31 -12.80 -13.39
C PRO A 235 18.79 -13.40 -14.71
N TRP A 236 18.42 -14.63 -15.00
CA TRP A 236 18.80 -15.34 -16.20
C TRP A 236 17.58 -15.84 -16.95
N GLY A 237 17.70 -15.99 -18.25
CA GLY A 237 16.64 -16.49 -19.09
C GLY A 237 17.13 -17.33 -20.25
N ALA A 238 16.48 -18.48 -20.45
CA ALA A 238 16.63 -19.31 -21.63
C ALA A 238 15.70 -18.79 -22.72
N GLN A 239 16.24 -18.10 -23.73
CA GLN A 239 15.46 -17.46 -24.80
C GLN A 239 15.04 -18.49 -25.84
N LEU A 240 13.73 -18.64 -26.03
CA LEU A 240 13.13 -19.54 -27.00
C LEU A 240 12.56 -18.83 -28.23
N ALA A 241 12.31 -17.52 -28.14
CA ALA A 241 11.77 -16.74 -29.22
C ALA A 241 12.18 -15.28 -29.12
N GLU A 242 12.22 -14.61 -30.27
CA GLU A 242 12.45 -13.16 -30.39
C GLU A 242 11.70 -12.64 -31.61
N HIS A 243 11.02 -11.47 -31.46
CA HIS A 243 10.34 -10.82 -32.58
C HIS A 243 10.20 -9.33 -32.37
N PHE A 244 9.98 -8.54 -33.45
CA PHE A 244 9.74 -7.10 -33.36
C PHE A 244 8.37 -6.73 -32.80
N GLN A 245 7.41 -7.66 -32.85
CA GLN A 245 6.05 -7.52 -32.32
C GLN A 245 5.90 -8.42 -31.09
N LEU A 246 5.37 -7.88 -29.99
CA LEU A 246 5.19 -8.59 -28.73
C LEU A 246 4.36 -9.90 -28.88
N ASP A 247 3.21 -9.78 -29.54
CA ASP A 247 2.33 -10.94 -29.73
C ASP A 247 2.95 -12.05 -30.59
N ALA A 248 3.75 -11.67 -31.57
CA ALA A 248 4.47 -12.66 -32.36
C ALA A 248 5.56 -13.38 -31.52
N ALA A 249 6.28 -12.66 -30.66
CA ALA A 249 7.22 -13.27 -29.73
C ALA A 249 6.53 -14.24 -28.77
N ARG A 250 5.36 -13.88 -28.24
CA ARG A 250 4.52 -14.75 -27.39
C ARG A 250 4.05 -16.00 -28.13
N ARG A 251 3.53 -15.86 -29.35
CA ARG A 251 3.09 -17.02 -30.16
C ARG A 251 4.25 -17.97 -30.48
N LEU A 252 5.40 -17.44 -30.88
CA LEU A 252 6.60 -18.25 -31.15
C LEU A 252 7.08 -18.97 -29.90
N PHE A 253 7.11 -18.29 -28.76
CA PHE A 253 7.44 -18.93 -27.49
C PHE A 253 6.49 -20.08 -27.18
N THR A 254 5.18 -19.83 -27.26
CA THR A 254 4.15 -20.85 -27.00
C THR A 254 4.30 -22.08 -27.95
N ALA A 255 4.60 -21.85 -29.21
CA ALA A 255 4.84 -22.93 -30.16
C ALA A 255 6.10 -23.75 -29.82
N ASN A 256 7.15 -23.10 -29.35
CA ASN A 256 8.40 -23.74 -28.98
C ASN A 256 8.32 -24.49 -27.65
N ILE A 257 7.71 -23.87 -26.62
CA ILE A 257 7.64 -24.47 -25.28
C ILE A 257 6.75 -25.71 -25.24
N ARG A 258 5.68 -25.77 -26.05
CA ARG A 258 4.80 -26.94 -26.13
C ARG A 258 5.50 -28.22 -26.57
N LYS A 259 6.67 -28.14 -27.21
CA LYS A 259 7.49 -29.27 -27.63
C LYS A 259 8.34 -29.85 -26.51
N LEU A 260 8.43 -29.14 -25.38
CA LEU A 260 9.27 -29.54 -24.24
C LEU A 260 8.51 -30.50 -23.32
N PRO A 261 9.22 -31.35 -22.56
CA PRO A 261 8.59 -32.21 -21.56
C PRO A 261 8.03 -31.41 -20.39
N SER A 262 7.06 -32.01 -19.68
CA SER A 262 6.60 -31.46 -18.39
C SER A 262 7.76 -31.47 -17.38
N PRO A 263 7.88 -30.43 -16.50
CA PRO A 263 6.98 -29.28 -16.35
C PRO A 263 7.25 -28.08 -17.27
N LEU A 264 8.31 -28.08 -18.08
CA LEU A 264 8.74 -26.94 -18.89
C LEU A 264 7.67 -26.46 -19.88
N ASN A 265 6.87 -27.36 -20.44
CA ASN A 265 5.82 -27.03 -21.42
C ASN A 265 4.67 -26.19 -20.86
N ALA A 266 4.57 -26.05 -19.54
CA ALA A 266 3.56 -25.24 -18.84
C ALA A 266 4.08 -23.88 -18.39
N GLU A 267 5.36 -23.57 -18.58
CA GLU A 267 5.96 -22.32 -18.12
C GLU A 267 5.54 -21.14 -19.00
N LYS A 268 5.37 -19.99 -18.38
CA LYS A 268 5.02 -18.73 -19.05
C LYS A 268 6.28 -17.93 -19.39
N PRO A 269 6.28 -17.16 -20.50
CA PRO A 269 7.46 -16.41 -20.89
C PRO A 269 7.69 -15.18 -20.03
N LEU A 270 8.94 -14.95 -19.64
CA LEU A 270 9.44 -13.62 -19.33
C LEU A 270 9.69 -12.88 -20.65
N ILE A 271 9.00 -11.77 -20.87
CA ILE A 271 9.22 -10.93 -22.05
C ILE A 271 10.23 -9.85 -21.71
N VAL A 272 11.34 -9.83 -22.45
CA VAL A 272 12.39 -8.82 -22.31
C VAL A 272 12.43 -7.98 -23.58
N ARG A 273 12.29 -6.68 -23.42
CA ARG A 273 12.48 -5.73 -24.51
C ARG A 273 13.97 -5.42 -24.63
N GLN A 274 14.54 -5.72 -25.77
CA GLN A 274 15.98 -5.54 -25.99
C GLN A 274 16.27 -4.85 -27.32
N ARG A 275 17.42 -4.15 -27.36
CA ARG A 275 18.04 -3.67 -28.60
C ARG A 275 19.30 -4.49 -28.80
N ASN A 276 19.45 -5.10 -29.97
CA ASN A 276 20.68 -5.79 -30.35
C ASN A 276 21.37 -5.00 -31.45
N ALA A 277 22.64 -4.66 -31.22
CA ALA A 277 23.43 -3.88 -32.15
C ALA A 277 23.59 -4.58 -33.53
N ASP A 278 23.63 -5.91 -33.52
CA ASP A 278 23.83 -6.73 -34.73
C ASP A 278 22.62 -6.73 -35.68
N PHE A 279 21.43 -6.32 -35.16
CA PHE A 279 20.18 -6.30 -35.93
C PHE A 279 19.58 -4.88 -36.07
N GLY A 280 20.38 -3.85 -35.87
CA GLY A 280 19.97 -2.45 -36.00
C GLY A 280 19.23 -1.90 -34.75
N ARG A 281 18.82 -0.61 -34.83
CA ARG A 281 18.28 0.13 -33.68
C ARG A 281 16.83 -0.25 -33.29
N ARG A 282 16.19 -1.18 -34.00
CA ARG A 282 14.81 -1.57 -33.74
C ARG A 282 14.72 -2.42 -32.46
N VAL A 283 13.75 -2.07 -31.64
CA VAL A 283 13.42 -2.83 -30.42
C VAL A 283 12.85 -4.20 -30.81
N ARG A 284 13.24 -5.24 -30.06
CA ARG A 284 12.73 -6.60 -30.16
C ARG A 284 12.21 -7.08 -28.83
N TYR A 285 11.28 -8.00 -28.85
CA TYR A 285 10.73 -8.67 -27.69
C TYR A 285 11.27 -10.10 -27.65
N ALA A 286 12.12 -10.37 -26.67
CA ALA A 286 12.65 -11.69 -26.39
C ALA A 286 11.74 -12.40 -25.38
N ALA A 287 11.33 -13.62 -25.69
CA ALA A 287 10.53 -14.46 -24.81
C ALA A 287 11.41 -15.56 -24.22
N ARG A 288 11.60 -15.54 -22.90
CA ARG A 288 12.57 -16.37 -22.17
C ARG A 288 11.89 -17.20 -21.10
N ILE A 289 12.41 -18.42 -20.84
CA ILE A 289 12.11 -19.16 -19.61
C ILE A 289 13.02 -18.60 -18.52
N PRO A 290 12.47 -18.02 -17.44
CA PRO A 290 13.26 -17.38 -16.38
C PRO A 290 13.92 -18.42 -15.46
N ARG A 291 15.15 -18.10 -14.99
CA ARG A 291 15.91 -18.92 -14.03
C ARG A 291 16.72 -18.06 -13.08
N GLN A 292 16.96 -18.56 -11.87
CA GLN A 292 17.68 -17.81 -10.85
C GLN A 292 19.20 -17.81 -11.11
N THR A 293 19.73 -18.87 -11.69
CA THR A 293 21.15 -18.96 -12.02
C THR A 293 21.36 -19.20 -13.52
N ARG A 294 22.58 -18.95 -13.98
CA ARG A 294 22.98 -19.21 -15.34
C ARG A 294 22.96 -20.71 -15.65
N GLU A 295 23.42 -21.51 -14.70
CA GLU A 295 23.49 -22.97 -14.80
C GLU A 295 22.11 -23.57 -15.00
N GLU A 296 21.09 -23.07 -14.28
CA GLU A 296 19.70 -23.48 -14.47
C GLU A 296 19.18 -23.12 -15.87
N ALA A 297 19.51 -21.91 -16.37
CA ALA A 297 19.11 -21.50 -17.71
C ALA A 297 19.85 -22.32 -18.80
N ASP A 298 21.11 -22.65 -18.59
CA ASP A 298 21.89 -23.51 -19.48
C ASP A 298 21.33 -24.95 -19.52
N ALA A 299 20.86 -25.47 -18.37
CA ALA A 299 20.21 -26.77 -18.28
C ALA A 299 18.90 -26.81 -19.10
N VAL A 300 18.08 -25.74 -19.01
CA VAL A 300 16.88 -25.60 -19.85
C VAL A 300 17.25 -25.59 -21.34
N CYS A 301 18.25 -24.78 -21.73
CA CYS A 301 18.69 -24.71 -23.13
C CYS A 301 19.23 -26.06 -23.65
N THR A 302 19.84 -26.85 -22.78
CA THR A 302 20.27 -28.20 -23.12
C THR A 302 19.07 -29.11 -23.48
N GLN A 303 18.01 -29.07 -22.66
CA GLN A 303 16.78 -29.83 -22.96
C GLN A 303 16.11 -29.36 -24.25
N VAL A 304 16.03 -28.02 -24.45
CA VAL A 304 15.46 -27.44 -25.69
C VAL A 304 16.20 -27.96 -26.94
N ARG A 305 17.55 -27.96 -26.91
CA ARG A 305 18.38 -28.40 -28.03
C ARG A 305 18.22 -29.91 -28.27
N GLN A 306 18.08 -30.72 -27.21
CA GLN A 306 17.81 -32.16 -27.33
C GLN A 306 16.49 -32.46 -28.06
N GLN A 307 15.51 -31.54 -27.97
CA GLN A 307 14.24 -31.60 -28.69
C GLN A 307 14.29 -30.90 -30.07
N GLY A 308 15.48 -30.57 -30.58
CA GLY A 308 15.68 -29.91 -31.87
C GLY A 308 15.32 -28.42 -31.87
N GLY A 309 15.15 -27.83 -30.71
CA GLY A 309 14.87 -26.39 -30.58
C GLY A 309 16.12 -25.52 -30.52
N SER A 310 15.98 -24.23 -30.83
CA SER A 310 17.00 -23.21 -30.62
C SER A 310 16.84 -22.54 -29.27
N CYS A 311 17.95 -22.35 -28.54
CA CYS A 311 17.96 -21.72 -27.23
C CYS A 311 19.30 -21.01 -26.97
N LEU A 312 19.18 -19.79 -26.44
CA LEU A 312 20.32 -18.99 -26.00
C LEU A 312 20.08 -18.50 -24.56
N VAL A 313 21.13 -18.47 -23.76
CA VAL A 313 21.05 -17.98 -22.38
C VAL A 313 21.48 -16.52 -22.30
N PHE A 314 20.67 -15.70 -21.66
CA PHE A 314 20.94 -14.30 -21.44
C PHE A 314 20.75 -13.93 -19.96
N LYS A 315 21.51 -12.93 -19.54
CA LYS A 315 21.22 -12.18 -18.32
C LYS A 315 20.09 -11.19 -18.63
N ASN A 316 19.06 -11.15 -17.77
CA ASN A 316 17.89 -10.30 -17.93
C ASN A 316 18.09 -8.89 -17.33
#